data_3b74d04398f8e5681ff40a6d59a723b2
#
_entry.id   3b74d04398f8e5681ff40a6d59a723b2
#
_cell.length_a   1.000
_cell.length_b   1.000
_cell.length_c   1.000
_cell.angle_alpha   90.00
_cell.angle_beta   90.00
_cell.angle_gamma   90.00
#
_symmetry.space_group_name_H-M   'P 1'
#
loop_
_entity.id
_entity.type
_entity.pdbx_description
1 polymer ?
#
loop_
_entity_poly.entity_id
_entity_poly.type
_entity_poly.pdbx_seq_one_letter_code
_entity_poly.pdbx_strand_id
1 'polypeptide(L)'
;MGKIEGISIQNYGSLRSIKMGRLFSDRSGTPLSNMTTIIGPSGTGKSTMADAFGFIADCLEMGVEAACDSKNRGGYEKIVSQGVHEPICFELYYRETSNSRPITYELTISLDKNGRPYVAEERLRQRVKTTGHPLSFLHLQNGSGYAFEGAEGGQEDDTNHVTGKKVDVQLSDSRKLGVVTLGAMKQYSRIEKFLNFLKSWYLCYFTPDSARQIEQSAPQPYLNRTGGNLNNVAQYMYRESKSDFAKILADIQTKLPGITKIEPLKMPNGQIVLQFYENHFSEPFFTQKMSDGTLKLFAYYLLLHERNPRQLVFIEEPENGLYHHYLADLAEEMRKNVGTGFSKQLFVTTHSPFFVNSLPPEDVWVLEKGEDGFSTAKRASDYKFVKALTE
;
A
#
# COMPACT_ATOMS: atom_id res chain seq x y z
N MET A 1 -3.54 4.73 -13.75
CA MET A 1 -3.06 3.91 -12.62
C MET A 1 -4.24 3.20 -11.99
N GLY A 2 -4.04 1.95 -11.53
CA GLY A 2 -5.09 1.20 -10.86
C GLY A 2 -5.37 1.69 -9.44
N LYS A 3 -6.57 1.40 -8.93
CA LYS A 3 -7.04 1.85 -7.62
C LYS A 3 -7.84 0.76 -6.91
N ILE A 4 -7.65 0.62 -5.59
CA ILE A 4 -8.54 -0.15 -4.73
C ILE A 4 -9.72 0.74 -4.36
N GLU A 5 -10.93 0.33 -4.72
CA GLU A 5 -12.18 1.00 -4.34
C GLU A 5 -12.75 0.45 -3.02
N GLY A 6 -12.33 -0.74 -2.62
CA GLY A 6 -12.72 -1.36 -1.36
C GLY A 6 -11.85 -2.55 -0.99
N ILE A 7 -11.83 -2.85 0.29
CA ILE A 7 -11.10 -3.97 0.89
C ILE A 7 -11.96 -4.64 1.96
N SER A 8 -11.96 -5.98 1.96
CA SER A 8 -12.45 -6.77 3.07
C SER A 8 -11.34 -7.68 3.58
N ILE A 9 -11.19 -7.75 4.89
CA ILE A 9 -10.22 -8.60 5.58
C ILE A 9 -11.00 -9.39 6.63
N GLN A 10 -10.83 -10.71 6.62
CA GLN A 10 -11.48 -11.59 7.58
C GLN A 10 -10.43 -12.48 8.24
N ASN A 11 -10.56 -12.62 9.55
CA ASN A 11 -9.80 -13.53 10.38
C ASN A 11 -8.27 -13.28 10.37
N TYR A 12 -7.84 -12.02 10.26
CA TYR A 12 -6.43 -11.65 10.30
C TYR A 12 -6.10 -10.83 11.56
N GLY A 13 -5.46 -11.43 12.55
CA GLY A 13 -5.10 -10.79 13.81
C GLY A 13 -6.32 -10.22 14.53
N SER A 14 -6.31 -8.93 14.83
CA SER A 14 -7.46 -8.21 15.40
C SER A 14 -8.57 -7.90 14.39
N LEU A 15 -8.34 -8.11 13.10
CA LEU A 15 -9.25 -7.82 12.01
C LEU A 15 -10.13 -9.04 11.71
N ARG A 16 -11.09 -9.34 12.60
CA ARG A 16 -11.99 -10.49 12.44
C ARG A 16 -12.94 -10.32 11.25
N SER A 17 -13.47 -9.11 11.04
CA SER A 17 -14.34 -8.80 9.91
C SER A 17 -14.32 -7.31 9.62
N ILE A 18 -13.38 -6.87 8.82
CA ILE A 18 -13.24 -5.46 8.41
C ILE A 18 -13.71 -5.32 6.97
N LYS A 19 -14.50 -4.29 6.72
CA LYS A 19 -14.95 -3.88 5.39
C LYS A 19 -14.77 -2.38 5.25
N MET A 20 -14.07 -1.95 4.21
CA MET A 20 -13.84 -0.54 3.92
C MET A 20 -14.07 -0.27 2.43
N GLY A 21 -14.77 0.80 2.12
CA GLY A 21 -15.04 1.21 0.74
C GLY A 21 -16.11 0.36 0.05
N ARG A 22 -16.09 0.38 -1.28
CA ARG A 22 -17.03 -0.37 -2.13
C ARG A 22 -16.54 -1.79 -2.34
N LEU A 23 -17.41 -2.77 -2.13
CA LEU A 23 -17.12 -4.19 -2.31
C LEU A 23 -18.04 -4.82 -3.36
N PHE A 24 -17.70 -6.03 -3.78
CA PHE A 24 -18.56 -6.77 -4.72
C PHE A 24 -19.95 -7.03 -4.16
N SER A 25 -20.05 -7.34 -2.88
CA SER A 25 -21.29 -7.57 -2.14
C SER A 25 -22.07 -6.28 -1.83
N ASP A 26 -21.37 -5.15 -1.72
CA ASP A 26 -21.95 -3.84 -1.44
C ASP A 26 -21.47 -2.80 -2.46
N ARG A 27 -22.22 -2.72 -3.57
CA ARG A 27 -21.91 -1.79 -4.68
C ARG A 27 -22.44 -0.38 -4.44
N SER A 28 -23.34 -0.22 -3.51
CA SER A 28 -23.85 1.09 -3.10
C SER A 28 -22.86 1.82 -2.21
N GLY A 29 -21.90 1.08 -1.63
CA GLY A 29 -20.84 1.65 -0.81
C GLY A 29 -20.01 2.72 -1.54
N THR A 30 -19.61 3.75 -0.82
CA THR A 30 -18.74 4.80 -1.35
C THR A 30 -17.31 4.25 -1.51
N PRO A 31 -16.67 4.40 -2.68
CA PRO A 31 -15.30 3.94 -2.87
C PRO A 31 -14.32 4.52 -1.85
N LEU A 32 -13.22 3.83 -1.63
CA LEU A 32 -12.06 4.40 -0.93
C LEU A 32 -11.53 5.61 -1.71
N SER A 33 -11.17 6.65 -0.98
CA SER A 33 -10.54 7.85 -1.55
C SER A 33 -9.09 7.58 -1.99
N ASN A 34 -8.49 8.53 -2.70
CA ASN A 34 -7.09 8.42 -3.07
C ASN A 34 -6.17 8.53 -1.86
N MET A 35 -6.59 9.26 -0.83
CA MET A 35 -5.96 9.26 0.47
C MET A 35 -6.92 8.63 1.48
N THR A 36 -6.55 7.49 2.02
CA THR A 36 -7.32 6.77 3.04
C THR A 36 -6.54 6.78 4.35
N THR A 37 -7.00 7.59 5.29
CA THR A 37 -6.34 7.73 6.60
C THR A 37 -7.08 6.92 7.66
N ILE A 38 -6.36 6.04 8.33
CA ILE A 38 -6.88 5.11 9.33
C ILE A 38 -6.46 5.59 10.70
N ILE A 39 -7.44 5.95 11.52
CA ILE A 39 -7.22 6.46 12.88
C ILE A 39 -7.80 5.52 13.93
N GLY A 40 -7.37 5.69 15.16
CA GLY A 40 -7.91 4.96 16.31
C GLY A 40 -6.91 4.92 17.46
N PRO A 41 -7.37 4.64 18.69
CA PRO A 41 -6.50 4.44 19.85
C PRO A 41 -5.43 3.36 19.63
N SER A 42 -4.41 3.34 20.47
CA SER A 42 -3.42 2.25 20.45
C SER A 42 -4.09 0.91 20.69
N GLY A 43 -3.66 -0.12 19.95
CA GLY A 43 -4.21 -1.47 20.05
C GLY A 43 -5.51 -1.71 19.30
N THR A 44 -6.03 -0.76 18.51
CA THR A 44 -7.26 -0.95 17.69
C THR A 44 -7.03 -1.67 16.36
N GLY A 45 -5.80 -2.10 16.04
CA GLY A 45 -5.51 -2.86 14.83
C GLY A 45 -4.97 -2.04 13.65
N LYS A 46 -4.53 -0.79 13.85
CA LYS A 46 -3.92 0.02 12.78
C LYS A 46 -2.70 -0.66 12.15
N SER A 47 -1.77 -1.12 12.99
CA SER A 47 -0.57 -1.86 12.50
C SER A 47 -0.93 -3.23 11.96
N THR A 48 -1.99 -3.88 12.46
CA THR A 48 -2.51 -5.12 11.86
C THR A 48 -3.05 -4.87 10.46
N MET A 49 -3.70 -3.72 10.22
CA MET A 49 -4.14 -3.31 8.89
C MET A 49 -2.96 -3.11 7.95
N ALA A 50 -1.91 -2.41 8.38
CA ALA A 50 -0.69 -2.23 7.59
C ALA A 50 -0.01 -3.57 7.31
N ASP A 51 0.07 -4.45 8.32
CA ASP A 51 0.64 -5.79 8.16
C ASP A 51 -0.19 -6.68 7.22
N ALA A 52 -1.51 -6.54 7.17
CA ALA A 52 -2.35 -7.26 6.22
C ALA A 52 -2.01 -6.93 4.75
N PHE A 53 -1.76 -5.67 4.43
CA PHE A 53 -1.24 -5.28 3.11
C PHE A 53 0.18 -5.84 2.87
N GLY A 54 1.04 -5.77 3.89
CA GLY A 54 2.37 -6.35 3.86
C GLY A 54 2.37 -7.86 3.67
N PHE A 55 1.44 -8.54 4.28
CA PHE A 55 1.26 -9.98 4.15
C PHE A 55 0.91 -10.39 2.71
N ILE A 56 -0.03 -9.67 2.08
CA ILE A 56 -0.36 -9.91 0.66
C ILE A 56 0.89 -9.70 -0.21
N ALA A 57 1.65 -8.63 0.01
CA ALA A 57 2.89 -8.36 -0.74
C ALA A 57 3.94 -9.47 -0.52
N ASP A 58 4.12 -9.94 0.71
CA ASP A 58 5.04 -11.05 1.04
C ASP A 58 4.58 -12.37 0.39
N CYS A 59 3.27 -12.65 0.35
CA CYS A 59 2.73 -13.82 -0.37
C CYS A 59 3.09 -13.81 -1.85
N LEU A 60 3.16 -12.63 -2.50
CA LEU A 60 3.58 -12.51 -3.91
C LEU A 60 5.05 -12.88 -4.10
N GLU A 61 5.90 -12.55 -3.14
CA GLU A 61 7.34 -12.76 -3.24
C GLU A 61 7.77 -14.19 -2.87
N MET A 62 7.26 -14.69 -1.73
CA MET A 62 7.78 -15.92 -1.13
C MET A 62 6.74 -17.03 -0.98
N GLY A 63 5.46 -16.77 -1.29
CA GLY A 63 4.36 -17.70 -1.06
C GLY A 63 3.78 -17.61 0.34
N VAL A 64 2.60 -18.22 0.56
CA VAL A 64 1.82 -18.00 1.78
C VAL A 64 2.46 -18.59 3.05
N GLU A 65 3.11 -19.75 2.94
CA GLU A 65 3.75 -20.41 4.08
C GLU A 65 4.91 -19.55 4.64
N ALA A 66 5.85 -19.17 3.78
CA ALA A 66 6.97 -18.34 4.18
C ALA A 66 6.52 -16.92 4.61
N ALA A 67 5.45 -16.39 4.01
CA ALA A 67 4.87 -15.12 4.40
C ALA A 67 4.28 -15.15 5.82
N CYS A 68 3.66 -16.28 6.24
CA CYS A 68 3.18 -16.46 7.60
C CYS A 68 4.32 -16.37 8.65
N ASP A 69 5.50 -16.90 8.32
CA ASP A 69 6.65 -16.93 9.24
C ASP A 69 7.51 -15.65 9.18
N SER A 70 7.38 -14.88 8.10
CA SER A 70 8.21 -13.69 7.86
C SER A 70 7.88 -12.54 8.83
N LYS A 71 8.83 -11.62 9.00
CA LYS A 71 8.63 -10.34 9.72
C LYS A 71 8.07 -10.50 11.15
N ASN A 72 8.48 -11.56 11.84
CA ASN A 72 8.07 -11.89 13.21
C ASN A 72 6.57 -12.21 13.36
N ARG A 73 5.87 -12.60 12.28
CA ARG A 73 4.45 -13.00 12.36
C ARG A 73 4.25 -14.29 13.15
N GLY A 74 5.23 -15.19 13.16
CA GLY A 74 5.25 -16.37 14.01
C GLY A 74 4.35 -17.51 13.56
N GLY A 75 3.99 -17.56 12.27
CA GLY A 75 3.20 -18.63 11.67
C GLY A 75 1.71 -18.32 11.56
N TYR A 76 1.00 -19.14 10.79
CA TYR A 76 -0.43 -18.99 10.52
C TYR A 76 -1.26 -18.89 11.80
N GLU A 77 -0.96 -19.72 12.81
CA GLU A 77 -1.69 -19.78 14.08
C GLU A 77 -1.58 -18.49 14.91
N LYS A 78 -0.56 -17.67 14.64
CA LYS A 78 -0.35 -16.38 15.30
C LYS A 78 -0.99 -15.22 14.57
N ILE A 79 -1.16 -15.36 13.24
CA ILE A 79 -1.77 -14.30 12.42
C ILE A 79 -3.27 -14.49 12.24
N VAL A 80 -3.82 -15.71 12.39
CA VAL A 80 -5.28 -15.91 12.38
C VAL A 80 -5.91 -15.27 13.63
N SER A 81 -7.13 -14.76 13.51
CA SER A 81 -7.87 -14.17 14.64
C SER A 81 -8.05 -15.18 15.77
N GLN A 82 -7.73 -14.78 16.98
CA GLN A 82 -7.74 -15.68 18.13
C GLN A 82 -9.13 -16.28 18.37
N GLY A 83 -9.18 -17.61 18.57
CA GLY A 83 -10.44 -18.34 18.79
C GLY A 83 -11.26 -18.55 17.52
N VAL A 84 -10.72 -18.26 16.34
CA VAL A 84 -11.36 -18.45 15.04
C VAL A 84 -10.73 -19.65 14.34
N HIS A 85 -11.58 -20.52 13.78
CA HIS A 85 -11.15 -21.71 13.01
C HIS A 85 -11.36 -21.54 11.49
N GLU A 86 -12.09 -20.51 11.09
CA GLU A 86 -12.33 -20.18 9.70
C GLU A 86 -11.04 -19.62 9.05
N PRO A 87 -10.88 -19.80 7.75
CA PRO A 87 -9.68 -19.36 7.03
C PRO A 87 -9.52 -17.83 7.04
N ILE A 88 -8.30 -17.39 6.81
CA ILE A 88 -8.00 -15.98 6.53
C ILE A 88 -8.48 -15.66 5.12
N CYS A 89 -9.30 -14.60 4.98
CA CYS A 89 -9.83 -14.18 3.69
C CYS A 89 -9.54 -12.70 3.41
N PHE A 90 -9.14 -12.42 2.18
CA PHE A 90 -8.98 -11.09 1.64
C PHE A 90 -9.88 -10.90 0.42
N GLU A 91 -10.54 -9.76 0.32
CA GLU A 91 -11.23 -9.31 -0.89
C GLU A 91 -10.72 -7.91 -1.23
N LEU A 92 -10.25 -7.72 -2.47
CA LEU A 92 -9.86 -6.43 -3.02
C LEU A 92 -10.79 -6.09 -4.17
N TYR A 93 -11.48 -4.95 -4.09
CA TYR A 93 -12.29 -4.41 -5.16
C TYR A 93 -11.48 -3.37 -5.92
N TYR A 94 -10.93 -3.77 -7.04
CA TYR A 94 -9.91 -3.05 -7.82
C TYR A 94 -10.48 -2.55 -9.14
N ARG A 95 -10.06 -1.35 -9.54
CA ARG A 95 -10.35 -0.80 -10.86
C ARG A 95 -9.07 -0.31 -11.53
N GLU A 96 -8.84 -0.74 -12.76
CA GLU A 96 -7.62 -0.43 -13.51
C GLU A 96 -7.57 1.04 -13.98
N THR A 97 -8.68 1.54 -14.52
CA THR A 97 -8.86 2.93 -14.99
C THR A 97 -10.27 3.42 -14.66
N SER A 98 -10.52 4.73 -14.82
CA SER A 98 -11.87 5.31 -14.61
C SER A 98 -12.94 4.63 -15.46
N ASN A 99 -12.58 4.20 -16.66
CA ASN A 99 -13.50 3.62 -17.64
C ASN A 99 -13.56 2.08 -17.58
N SER A 100 -12.63 1.44 -16.86
CA SER A 100 -12.65 -0.02 -16.74
C SER A 100 -13.68 -0.48 -15.71
N ARG A 101 -14.21 -1.69 -15.92
CA ARG A 101 -15.07 -2.34 -14.92
C ARG A 101 -14.23 -2.86 -13.77
N PRO A 102 -14.74 -2.78 -12.52
CA PRO A 102 -14.00 -3.30 -11.37
C PRO A 102 -13.75 -4.80 -11.46
N ILE A 103 -12.61 -5.21 -10.95
CA ILE A 103 -12.21 -6.59 -10.73
C ILE A 103 -12.26 -6.86 -9.24
N THR A 104 -12.79 -8.01 -8.85
CA THR A 104 -12.72 -8.49 -7.47
C THR A 104 -11.66 -9.58 -7.41
N TYR A 105 -10.67 -9.37 -6.56
CA TYR A 105 -9.70 -10.39 -6.17
C TYR A 105 -10.07 -10.96 -4.82
N GLU A 106 -10.17 -12.28 -4.75
CA GLU A 106 -10.49 -13.01 -3.52
C GLU A 106 -9.34 -14.00 -3.27
N LEU A 107 -8.82 -13.98 -2.05
CA LEU A 107 -7.74 -14.86 -1.59
C LEU A 107 -8.15 -15.46 -0.25
N THR A 108 -8.20 -16.79 -0.20
CA THR A 108 -8.48 -17.57 1.00
C THR A 108 -7.29 -18.44 1.35
N ILE A 109 -6.79 -18.31 2.58
CA ILE A 109 -5.64 -19.05 3.08
C ILE A 109 -6.09 -19.92 4.25
N SER A 110 -5.75 -21.19 4.23
CA SER A 110 -6.11 -22.19 5.23
C SER A 110 -4.94 -23.11 5.57
N LEU A 111 -5.14 -24.01 6.50
CA LEU A 111 -4.18 -25.06 6.85
C LEU A 111 -4.53 -26.37 6.17
N ASP A 112 -3.52 -27.06 5.67
CA ASP A 112 -3.65 -28.44 5.20
C ASP A 112 -3.72 -29.44 6.37
N LYS A 113 -3.83 -30.73 6.06
CA LYS A 113 -3.89 -31.82 7.05
C LYS A 113 -2.65 -31.91 7.95
N ASN A 114 -1.55 -31.34 7.52
CA ASN A 114 -0.27 -31.34 8.23
C ASN A 114 -0.05 -30.01 8.99
N GLY A 115 -1.05 -29.11 9.02
CA GLY A 115 -0.95 -27.81 9.66
C GLY A 115 -0.13 -26.79 8.86
N ARG A 116 0.08 -26.98 7.55
CA ARG A 116 0.85 -26.07 6.71
C ARG A 116 -0.07 -25.10 5.97
N PRO A 117 0.24 -23.81 5.94
CA PRO A 117 -0.53 -22.81 5.20
C PRO A 117 -0.50 -23.06 3.69
N TYR A 118 -1.65 -22.95 3.06
CA TYR A 118 -1.81 -23.04 1.61
C TYR A 118 -2.92 -22.10 1.11
N VAL A 119 -2.97 -21.85 -0.20
CA VAL A 119 -4.02 -21.10 -0.87
C VAL A 119 -5.22 -22.03 -1.10
N ALA A 120 -6.24 -21.92 -0.25
CA ALA A 120 -7.45 -22.72 -0.35
C ALA A 120 -8.30 -22.30 -1.56
N GLU A 121 -8.44 -21.00 -1.79
CA GLU A 121 -9.11 -20.45 -2.97
C GLU A 121 -8.44 -19.15 -3.41
N GLU A 122 -8.28 -18.97 -4.72
CA GLU A 122 -7.83 -17.74 -5.35
C GLU A 122 -8.69 -17.45 -6.57
N ARG A 123 -9.24 -16.24 -6.63
CA ARG A 123 -10.21 -15.89 -7.66
C ARG A 123 -10.07 -14.45 -8.12
N LEU A 124 -10.07 -14.26 -9.44
CA LEU A 124 -10.27 -12.97 -10.08
C LEU A 124 -11.57 -13.00 -10.87
N ARG A 125 -12.48 -12.12 -10.54
CA ARG A 125 -13.78 -12.02 -11.23
C ARG A 125 -14.11 -10.60 -11.62
N GLN A 126 -14.84 -10.47 -12.72
CA GLN A 126 -15.30 -9.19 -13.23
C GLN A 126 -16.73 -9.34 -13.80
N ARG A 127 -17.55 -8.32 -13.64
CA ARG A 127 -18.84 -8.29 -14.32
C ARG A 127 -18.64 -7.88 -15.76
N VAL A 128 -19.14 -8.69 -16.67
CA VAL A 128 -19.12 -8.42 -18.12
C VAL A 128 -20.30 -7.53 -18.51
N LYS A 129 -21.44 -7.69 -17.86
CA LYS A 129 -22.68 -6.89 -18.10
C LYS A 129 -23.09 -6.16 -16.81
N THR A 130 -23.93 -5.12 -16.98
CA THR A 130 -24.56 -4.39 -15.85
C THR A 130 -25.42 -5.33 -15.01
N THR A 131 -26.06 -6.29 -15.66
CA THR A 131 -26.89 -7.36 -15.06
C THR A 131 -26.28 -8.71 -15.42
N GLY A 132 -26.35 -9.68 -14.53
CA GLY A 132 -25.85 -11.04 -14.76
C GLY A 132 -24.75 -11.47 -13.79
N HIS A 133 -24.32 -12.73 -13.90
CA HIS A 133 -23.27 -13.29 -13.06
C HIS A 133 -21.90 -12.75 -13.48
N PRO A 134 -21.01 -12.48 -12.50
CA PRO A 134 -19.62 -12.10 -12.82
C PRO A 134 -18.89 -13.29 -13.45
N LEU A 135 -18.03 -13.00 -14.40
CA LEU A 135 -17.12 -13.98 -14.95
C LEU A 135 -15.87 -14.06 -14.06
N SER A 136 -15.53 -15.27 -13.61
CA SER A 136 -14.24 -15.55 -13.04
C SER A 136 -13.26 -15.88 -14.16
N PHE A 137 -12.27 -15.02 -14.37
CA PHE A 137 -11.22 -15.24 -15.35
C PHE A 137 -9.95 -15.88 -14.76
N LEU A 138 -9.91 -16.05 -13.44
CA LEU A 138 -9.06 -16.94 -12.67
C LEU A 138 -9.91 -17.52 -11.55
N HIS A 139 -9.89 -18.84 -11.38
CA HIS A 139 -10.47 -19.52 -10.23
C HIS A 139 -9.71 -20.79 -9.96
N LEU A 140 -8.98 -20.80 -8.87
CA LEU A 140 -8.20 -21.95 -8.38
C LEU A 140 -8.69 -22.32 -6.99
N GLN A 141 -8.83 -23.62 -6.76
CA GLN A 141 -9.05 -24.22 -5.44
C GLN A 141 -7.92 -25.21 -5.19
N ASN A 142 -7.19 -25.07 -4.11
CA ASN A 142 -6.00 -25.88 -3.79
C ASN A 142 -4.99 -25.91 -4.96
N GLY A 143 -4.81 -24.80 -5.66
CA GLY A 143 -3.91 -24.70 -6.80
C GLY A 143 -4.43 -25.30 -8.10
N SER A 144 -5.65 -25.86 -8.14
CA SER A 144 -6.25 -26.47 -9.34
C SER A 144 -7.53 -25.75 -9.72
N GLY A 145 -7.78 -25.60 -11.03
CA GLY A 145 -8.98 -24.92 -11.54
C GLY A 145 -8.80 -24.44 -12.95
N TYR A 146 -9.10 -23.18 -13.23
CA TYR A 146 -9.02 -22.63 -14.58
C TYR A 146 -8.61 -21.16 -14.62
N ALA A 147 -8.07 -20.75 -15.77
CA ALA A 147 -7.84 -19.35 -16.12
C ALA A 147 -8.25 -19.09 -17.58
N PHE A 148 -8.45 -17.83 -17.93
CA PHE A 148 -8.77 -17.41 -19.30
C PHE A 148 -7.52 -16.82 -19.98
N GLU A 149 -7.10 -17.39 -21.12
CA GLU A 149 -6.03 -16.89 -21.97
C GLU A 149 -6.57 -15.83 -22.96
N GLY A 150 -5.72 -14.88 -23.36
CA GLY A 150 -6.00 -13.94 -24.46
C GLY A 150 -7.04 -12.88 -24.17
N ALA A 151 -7.49 -12.75 -22.93
CA ALA A 151 -8.48 -11.75 -22.56
C ALA A 151 -7.84 -10.37 -22.42
N GLU A 152 -7.67 -9.62 -23.49
CA GLU A 152 -7.56 -8.16 -23.37
C GLU A 152 -8.91 -7.62 -22.90
N GLY A 153 -8.90 -6.95 -21.75
CA GLY A 153 -10.09 -6.30 -21.21
C GLY A 153 -10.60 -5.26 -22.21
N GLY A 154 -11.74 -5.57 -22.84
CA GLY A 154 -12.27 -4.87 -23.98
C GLY A 154 -12.20 -3.36 -23.93
N GLN A 155 -11.73 -2.78 -25.01
CA GLN A 155 -12.44 -1.68 -25.61
C GLN A 155 -13.90 -2.11 -25.74
N GLU A 156 -14.83 -1.18 -25.52
CA GLU A 156 -16.27 -1.38 -25.73
C GLU A 156 -16.54 -1.81 -27.20
N ASP A 157 -16.37 -3.09 -27.48
CA ASP A 157 -17.07 -3.72 -28.53
C ASP A 157 -18.41 -4.19 -27.95
N ASP A 158 -19.50 -3.72 -28.55
CA ASP A 158 -20.90 -4.02 -28.18
C ASP A 158 -21.24 -5.52 -28.17
N THR A 159 -20.29 -6.38 -28.47
CA THR A 159 -20.42 -7.82 -28.43
C THR A 159 -19.94 -8.35 -27.08
N ASN A 160 -20.86 -8.56 -26.19
CA ASN A 160 -20.83 -9.11 -24.82
C ASN A 160 -20.02 -10.41 -24.59
N HIS A 161 -18.94 -10.66 -25.29
CA HIS A 161 -18.13 -11.85 -25.15
C HIS A 161 -16.82 -11.51 -24.41
N VAL A 162 -16.55 -12.26 -23.33
CA VAL A 162 -15.19 -12.36 -22.82
C VAL A 162 -14.40 -13.06 -23.91
N THR A 163 -13.63 -12.29 -24.64
CA THR A 163 -12.69 -12.81 -25.62
C THR A 163 -11.57 -13.50 -24.87
N GLY A 164 -11.54 -14.80 -24.87
CA GLY A 164 -10.49 -15.58 -24.22
C GLY A 164 -10.86 -17.06 -24.15
N LYS A 165 -9.84 -17.93 -24.21
CA LYS A 165 -10.02 -19.37 -24.09
C LYS A 165 -9.89 -19.78 -22.63
N LYS A 166 -10.90 -20.47 -22.11
CA LYS A 166 -10.81 -21.11 -20.79
C LYS A 166 -9.84 -22.30 -20.87
N VAL A 167 -8.85 -22.31 -19.99
CA VAL A 167 -7.83 -23.35 -19.92
C VAL A 167 -7.77 -23.88 -18.48
N ASP A 168 -7.71 -25.20 -18.34
CA ASP A 168 -7.52 -25.81 -17.04
C ASP A 168 -6.08 -25.58 -16.56
N VAL A 169 -5.94 -25.26 -15.28
CA VAL A 169 -4.67 -24.92 -14.63
C VAL A 169 -4.48 -25.78 -13.41
N GLN A 170 -3.27 -26.31 -13.26
CA GLN A 170 -2.84 -26.98 -12.05
C GLN A 170 -1.46 -26.44 -11.65
N LEU A 171 -1.38 -25.79 -10.50
CA LEU A 171 -0.12 -25.31 -9.94
C LEU A 171 0.65 -26.49 -9.33
N SER A 172 1.96 -26.49 -9.49
CA SER A 172 2.85 -27.50 -8.87
C SER A 172 2.95 -27.33 -7.34
N ASP A 173 2.63 -26.14 -6.83
CA ASP A 173 2.69 -25.80 -5.41
C ASP A 173 1.51 -24.91 -5.01
N SER A 174 0.59 -25.44 -4.21
CA SER A 174 -0.59 -24.73 -3.71
C SER A 174 -0.29 -23.65 -2.66
N ARG A 175 0.98 -23.51 -2.24
CA ARG A 175 1.43 -22.43 -1.35
C ARG A 175 1.80 -21.15 -2.11
N LYS A 176 1.88 -21.23 -3.43
CA LYS A 176 2.11 -20.07 -4.30
C LYS A 176 0.81 -19.53 -4.87
N LEU A 177 0.76 -18.21 -5.02
CA LEU A 177 -0.40 -17.55 -5.62
C LEU A 177 -0.46 -17.83 -7.13
N GLY A 178 -1.64 -18.16 -7.62
CA GLY A 178 -1.90 -18.34 -9.05
C GLY A 178 -1.69 -17.06 -9.84
N VAL A 179 -2.03 -15.89 -9.29
CA VAL A 179 -1.75 -14.59 -9.93
C VAL A 179 -0.25 -14.38 -10.18
N VAL A 180 0.64 -14.93 -9.34
CA VAL A 180 2.09 -14.83 -9.54
C VAL A 180 2.53 -15.76 -10.68
N THR A 181 2.10 -17.01 -10.63
CA THR A 181 2.52 -18.03 -11.59
C THR A 181 1.99 -17.71 -13.01
N LEU A 182 0.70 -17.41 -13.12
CA LEU A 182 0.06 -17.12 -14.41
C LEU A 182 0.36 -15.71 -14.91
N GLY A 183 0.42 -14.73 -14.02
CA GLY A 183 0.75 -13.35 -14.38
C GLY A 183 2.18 -13.14 -14.89
N ALA A 184 3.05 -14.15 -14.76
CA ALA A 184 4.36 -14.17 -15.42
C ALA A 184 4.32 -14.60 -16.89
N MET A 185 3.17 -15.07 -17.38
CA MET A 185 2.98 -15.59 -18.73
C MET A 185 2.17 -14.63 -19.60
N LYS A 186 2.66 -14.28 -20.80
CA LYS A 186 2.04 -13.29 -21.69
C LYS A 186 0.60 -13.61 -22.10
N GLN A 187 0.23 -14.89 -22.17
CA GLN A 187 -1.14 -15.30 -22.51
C GLN A 187 -2.18 -14.90 -21.47
N TYR A 188 -1.79 -14.56 -20.24
CA TYR A 188 -2.69 -14.12 -19.14
C TYR A 188 -2.57 -12.63 -18.88
N SER A 189 -2.64 -11.79 -19.90
CA SER A 189 -2.41 -10.33 -19.84
C SER A 189 -3.23 -9.61 -18.77
N ARG A 190 -4.48 -10.03 -18.49
CA ARG A 190 -5.32 -9.44 -17.44
C ARG A 190 -4.80 -9.76 -16.05
N ILE A 191 -4.32 -10.98 -15.84
CA ILE A 191 -3.71 -11.41 -14.57
C ILE A 191 -2.38 -10.68 -14.39
N GLU A 192 -1.58 -10.54 -15.45
CA GLU A 192 -0.33 -9.78 -15.45
C GLU A 192 -0.54 -8.33 -15.02
N LYS A 193 -1.52 -7.64 -15.58
CA LYS A 193 -1.85 -6.24 -15.20
C LYS A 193 -2.19 -6.12 -13.72
N PHE A 194 -3.02 -7.03 -13.20
CA PHE A 194 -3.37 -7.04 -11.79
C PHE A 194 -2.16 -7.39 -10.89
N LEU A 195 -1.35 -8.36 -11.29
CA LEU A 195 -0.10 -8.69 -10.58
C LEU A 195 0.85 -7.49 -10.52
N ASN A 196 1.01 -6.77 -11.65
CA ASN A 196 1.85 -5.57 -11.70
C ASN A 196 1.32 -4.46 -10.79
N PHE A 197 0.01 -4.33 -10.65
CA PHE A 197 -0.59 -3.44 -9.65
C PHE A 197 -0.22 -3.86 -8.22
N LEU A 198 -0.39 -5.12 -7.86
CA LEU A 198 -0.04 -5.62 -6.52
C LEU A 198 1.47 -5.46 -6.23
N LYS A 199 2.33 -5.75 -7.21
CA LYS A 199 3.80 -5.56 -7.10
C LYS A 199 4.22 -4.10 -6.97
N SER A 200 3.37 -3.17 -7.40
CA SER A 200 3.63 -1.74 -7.25
C SER A 200 3.33 -1.20 -5.85
N TRP A 201 2.81 -2.02 -4.94
CA TRP A 201 2.53 -1.62 -3.58
C TRP A 201 3.83 -1.35 -2.81
N TYR A 202 3.80 -0.30 -2.03
CA TYR A 202 4.91 0.07 -1.17
C TYR A 202 4.43 0.34 0.24
N LEU A 203 5.00 -0.38 1.17
CA LEU A 203 4.78 -0.19 2.60
C LEU A 203 5.97 0.54 3.18
N CYS A 204 5.71 1.72 3.72
CA CYS A 204 6.71 2.60 4.31
C CYS A 204 6.58 2.54 5.84
N TYR A 205 7.65 2.08 6.46
CA TYR A 205 7.88 2.22 7.90
C TYR A 205 9.24 2.89 8.08
N PHE A 206 9.26 4.19 7.79
CA PHE A 206 10.51 4.94 7.82
C PHE A 206 11.03 5.09 9.25
N THR A 207 12.30 4.70 9.44
CA THR A 207 13.00 4.88 10.71
C THR A 207 14.24 5.75 10.51
N PRO A 208 14.40 6.84 11.30
CA PRO A 208 15.56 7.73 11.17
C PRO A 208 16.89 7.00 11.34
N ASP A 209 16.95 5.99 12.21
CA ASP A 209 18.17 5.19 12.42
C ASP A 209 18.58 4.41 11.19
N SER A 210 17.60 3.85 10.43
CA SER A 210 17.92 3.24 9.14
C SER A 210 18.42 4.27 8.13
N ALA A 211 17.80 5.45 8.07
CA ALA A 211 18.18 6.52 7.16
C ALA A 211 19.61 7.05 7.40
N ARG A 212 20.11 6.92 8.63
CA ARG A 212 21.49 7.28 8.98
C ARG A 212 22.53 6.27 8.51
N GLN A 213 22.11 5.09 8.08
CA GLN A 213 23.03 4.09 7.55
C GLN A 213 23.64 4.57 6.24
N ILE A 214 24.91 4.25 6.05
CA ILE A 214 25.64 4.59 4.83
C ILE A 214 25.83 3.30 4.03
N GLU A 215 25.15 3.23 2.90
CA GLU A 215 25.28 2.12 1.96
C GLU A 215 26.32 2.44 0.87
N GLN A 216 26.78 1.40 0.19
CA GLN A 216 27.57 1.58 -1.02
C GLN A 216 26.74 2.27 -2.10
N SER A 217 27.39 3.10 -2.92
CA SER A 217 26.72 3.79 -4.01
C SER A 217 26.08 2.82 -4.99
N ALA A 218 24.76 2.93 -5.14
CA ALA A 218 23.99 2.17 -6.12
C ALA A 218 22.89 3.05 -6.73
N PRO A 219 22.53 2.87 -8.01
CA PRO A 219 21.38 3.55 -8.60
C PRO A 219 20.09 2.97 -8.02
N GLN A 220 19.50 3.67 -7.07
CA GLN A 220 18.27 3.26 -6.39
C GLN A 220 17.19 4.33 -6.60
N PRO A 221 16.22 4.10 -7.49
CA PRO A 221 15.18 5.08 -7.79
C PRO A 221 14.10 5.18 -6.71
N TYR A 222 14.02 4.21 -5.78
CA TYR A 222 12.97 4.11 -4.79
C TYR A 222 13.51 3.87 -3.39
N LEU A 223 12.85 4.47 -2.41
CA LEU A 223 13.12 4.18 -1.00
C LEU A 223 12.76 2.71 -0.68
N ASN A 224 13.60 2.06 0.11
CA ASN A 224 13.27 0.80 0.76
C ASN A 224 12.31 1.06 1.94
N ARG A 225 11.72 0.00 2.48
CA ARG A 225 10.66 0.10 3.50
C ARG A 225 11.04 0.98 4.70
N THR A 226 12.27 0.93 5.16
CA THR A 226 12.76 1.64 6.36
C THR A 226 13.49 2.94 6.05
N GLY A 227 13.75 3.24 4.77
CA GLY A 227 14.49 4.42 4.34
C GLY A 227 16.01 4.30 4.48
N GLY A 228 16.55 3.09 4.71
CA GLY A 228 18.00 2.88 4.87
C GLY A 228 18.84 3.30 3.66
N ASN A 229 18.23 3.34 2.50
CA ASN A 229 18.86 3.77 1.25
C ASN A 229 18.60 5.26 0.89
N LEU A 230 18.19 6.08 1.85
CA LEU A 230 17.86 7.49 1.63
C LEU A 230 18.93 8.25 0.84
N ASN A 231 20.21 8.06 1.19
CA ASN A 231 21.32 8.73 0.55
C ASN A 231 21.42 8.37 -0.94
N ASN A 232 21.23 7.09 -1.29
CA ASN A 232 21.28 6.61 -2.67
C ASN A 232 20.09 7.11 -3.51
N VAL A 233 18.88 7.11 -2.93
CA VAL A 233 17.68 7.63 -3.61
C VAL A 233 17.80 9.13 -3.87
N ALA A 234 18.26 9.90 -2.89
CA ALA A 234 18.48 11.34 -3.06
C ALA A 234 19.53 11.61 -4.13
N GLN A 235 20.65 10.85 -4.16
CA GLN A 235 21.65 10.96 -5.21
C GLN A 235 21.08 10.62 -6.59
N TYR A 236 20.30 9.53 -6.69
CA TYR A 236 19.65 9.15 -7.94
C TYR A 236 18.78 10.28 -8.48
N MET A 237 17.90 10.83 -7.64
CA MET A 237 17.01 11.92 -8.01
C MET A 237 17.80 13.21 -8.35
N TYR A 238 18.84 13.55 -7.58
CA TYR A 238 19.71 14.68 -7.84
C TYR A 238 20.37 14.62 -9.22
N ARG A 239 20.75 13.42 -9.70
CA ARG A 239 21.38 13.21 -11.00
C ARG A 239 20.39 13.13 -12.15
N GLU A 240 19.32 12.37 -11.98
CA GLU A 240 18.38 12.02 -13.06
C GLU A 240 17.22 13.00 -13.20
N SER A 241 16.91 13.77 -12.14
CA SER A 241 15.74 14.65 -12.08
C SER A 241 16.03 15.91 -11.28
N LYS A 242 17.03 16.69 -11.71
CA LYS A 242 17.47 17.92 -11.00
C LYS A 242 16.33 18.91 -10.74
N SER A 243 15.40 19.06 -11.68
CA SER A 243 14.25 19.95 -11.52
C SER A 243 13.31 19.50 -10.41
N ASP A 244 13.07 18.20 -10.28
CA ASP A 244 12.19 17.67 -9.25
C ASP A 244 12.88 17.71 -7.88
N PHE A 245 14.20 17.43 -7.84
CA PHE A 245 14.97 17.58 -6.62
C PHE A 245 15.01 19.05 -6.13
N ALA A 246 15.12 20.01 -7.06
CA ALA A 246 15.06 21.43 -6.72
C ALA A 246 13.71 21.86 -6.16
N LYS A 247 12.59 21.30 -6.66
CA LYS A 247 11.26 21.54 -6.08
C LYS A 247 11.17 20.99 -4.66
N ILE A 248 11.61 19.75 -4.45
CA ILE A 248 11.64 19.13 -3.11
C ILE A 248 12.45 20.01 -2.14
N LEU A 249 13.60 20.50 -2.59
CA LEU A 249 14.44 21.38 -1.75
C LEU A 249 13.71 22.69 -1.43
N ALA A 250 13.05 23.32 -2.41
CA ALA A 250 12.27 24.54 -2.19
C ALA A 250 11.13 24.31 -1.17
N ASP A 251 10.40 23.19 -1.29
CA ASP A 251 9.33 22.85 -0.35
C ASP A 251 9.89 22.59 1.07
N ILE A 252 11.02 21.90 1.17
CA ILE A 252 11.68 21.66 2.47
C ILE A 252 12.16 22.96 3.11
N GLN A 253 12.72 23.89 2.33
CA GLN A 253 13.16 25.19 2.83
C GLN A 253 12.01 26.01 3.45
N THR A 254 10.81 25.87 2.94
CA THR A 254 9.62 26.51 3.53
C THR A 254 9.20 25.90 4.86
N LYS A 255 9.49 24.62 5.08
CA LYS A 255 9.06 23.86 6.27
C LYS A 255 10.16 23.77 7.33
N LEU A 256 11.40 23.70 6.92
CA LEU A 256 12.60 23.64 7.78
C LEU A 256 13.43 24.91 7.58
N PRO A 257 12.99 26.03 8.17
CA PRO A 257 13.72 27.30 8.06
C PRO A 257 15.12 27.13 8.67
N GLY A 258 16.12 27.31 7.86
CA GLY A 258 17.52 27.06 8.22
C GLY A 258 18.24 26.20 7.22
N ILE A 259 17.60 25.21 6.62
CA ILE A 259 18.19 24.41 5.54
C ILE A 259 18.20 25.22 4.25
N THR A 260 19.41 25.48 3.73
CA THR A 260 19.61 26.26 2.50
C THR A 260 19.92 25.39 1.29
N LYS A 261 20.47 24.20 1.52
CA LYS A 261 20.90 23.30 0.44
C LYS A 261 21.03 21.87 0.96
N ILE A 262 20.74 20.90 0.09
CA ILE A 262 21.02 19.48 0.34
C ILE A 262 21.72 18.94 -0.90
N GLU A 263 22.89 18.32 -0.73
CA GLU A 263 23.65 17.74 -1.84
C GLU A 263 24.19 16.36 -1.47
N PRO A 264 24.15 15.41 -2.41
CA PRO A 264 24.83 14.14 -2.25
C PRO A 264 26.35 14.31 -2.47
N LEU A 265 27.14 13.75 -1.56
CA LEU A 265 28.60 13.67 -1.66
C LEU A 265 29.02 12.22 -1.80
N LYS A 266 29.80 11.91 -2.82
CA LYS A 266 30.45 10.61 -2.97
C LYS A 266 31.77 10.60 -2.20
N MET A 267 31.87 9.72 -1.23
CA MET A 267 33.07 9.54 -0.40
C MET A 267 34.14 8.73 -1.15
N PRO A 268 35.43 8.86 -0.76
CA PRO A 268 36.54 8.13 -1.42
C PRO A 268 36.39 6.60 -1.35
N ASN A 269 35.69 6.07 -0.34
CA ASN A 269 35.40 4.65 -0.20
C ASN A 269 34.19 4.17 -1.04
N GLY A 270 33.62 5.05 -1.89
CA GLY A 270 32.50 4.74 -2.78
C GLY A 270 31.13 4.87 -2.15
N GLN A 271 31.02 5.23 -0.89
CA GLN A 271 29.74 5.48 -0.20
C GLN A 271 29.16 6.84 -0.56
N ILE A 272 27.83 6.99 -0.41
CA ILE A 272 27.12 8.25 -0.58
C ILE A 272 26.62 8.76 0.76
N VAL A 273 26.86 10.03 1.04
CA VAL A 273 26.31 10.77 2.17
C VAL A 273 25.61 12.02 1.68
N LEU A 274 24.60 12.49 2.38
CA LEU A 274 24.00 13.79 2.10
C LEU A 274 24.63 14.85 3.00
N GLN A 275 24.89 16.01 2.41
CA GLN A 275 25.34 17.23 3.06
C GLN A 275 24.16 18.18 3.17
N PHE A 276 23.82 18.57 4.41
CA PHE A 276 22.77 19.53 4.73
C PHE A 276 23.46 20.84 5.14
N TYR A 277 23.24 21.87 4.35
CA TYR A 277 23.75 23.22 4.62
C TYR A 277 22.70 24.00 5.37
N GLU A 278 23.08 24.55 6.52
CA GLU A 278 22.19 25.35 7.36
C GLU A 278 22.69 26.78 7.49
N ASN A 279 21.75 27.72 7.63
CA ASN A 279 22.07 29.12 7.91
C ASN A 279 22.97 29.22 9.15
N HIS A 280 23.89 30.15 9.13
CA HIS A 280 24.81 30.46 10.23
C HIS A 280 25.93 29.42 10.47
N PHE A 281 25.99 28.33 9.71
CA PHE A 281 27.08 27.37 9.78
C PHE A 281 27.90 27.38 8.48
N SER A 282 29.23 27.39 8.62
CA SER A 282 30.16 27.38 7.47
C SER A 282 30.31 25.99 6.88
N GLU A 283 30.15 24.94 7.68
CA GLU A 283 30.32 23.56 7.26
C GLU A 283 28.97 22.82 7.23
N PRO A 284 28.75 21.91 6.27
CA PRO A 284 27.51 21.14 6.20
C PRO A 284 27.45 20.07 7.28
N PHE A 285 26.23 19.74 7.68
CA PHE A 285 25.94 18.56 8.49
C PHE A 285 25.72 17.36 7.58
N PHE A 286 26.21 16.19 8.00
CA PHE A 286 25.97 14.93 7.30
C PHE A 286 24.70 14.25 7.81
N THR A 287 24.11 13.36 6.99
CA THR A 287 22.90 12.59 7.32
C THR A 287 22.90 12.04 8.75
N GLN A 288 24.06 11.55 9.23
CA GLN A 288 24.19 10.96 10.57
C GLN A 288 23.94 11.94 11.73
N LYS A 289 24.12 13.23 11.49
CA LYS A 289 23.98 14.30 12.47
C LYS A 289 22.66 15.05 12.39
N MET A 290 21.85 14.75 11.35
CA MET A 290 20.56 15.39 11.19
C MET A 290 19.53 14.88 12.18
N SER A 291 18.59 15.76 12.55
CA SER A 291 17.47 15.40 13.42
C SER A 291 16.56 14.37 12.77
N ASP A 292 15.87 13.56 13.59
CA ASP A 292 14.91 12.57 13.14
C ASP A 292 13.82 13.18 12.26
N GLY A 293 13.27 14.32 12.70
CA GLY A 293 12.23 15.03 12.00
C GLY A 293 12.68 15.53 10.63
N THR A 294 13.91 16.07 10.52
CA THR A 294 14.47 16.52 9.25
C THR A 294 14.61 15.36 8.26
N LEU A 295 15.20 14.24 8.68
CA LEU A 295 15.39 13.08 7.83
C LEU A 295 14.06 12.48 7.38
N LYS A 296 13.09 12.40 8.28
CA LYS A 296 11.78 11.84 8.01
C LYS A 296 10.99 12.71 7.04
N LEU A 297 10.98 14.02 7.26
CA LEU A 297 10.32 14.96 6.37
C LEU A 297 10.95 14.91 4.97
N PHE A 298 12.28 14.95 4.89
CA PHE A 298 12.99 14.83 3.62
C PHE A 298 12.65 13.52 2.88
N ALA A 299 12.63 12.39 3.58
CA ALA A 299 12.29 11.11 3.00
C ALA A 299 10.85 11.08 2.45
N TYR A 300 9.88 11.66 3.18
CA TYR A 300 8.50 11.73 2.69
C TYR A 300 8.37 12.64 1.46
N TYR A 301 9.08 13.77 1.40
CA TYR A 301 9.10 14.60 0.20
C TYR A 301 9.72 13.87 -1.00
N LEU A 302 10.81 13.12 -0.82
CA LEU A 302 11.35 12.26 -1.88
C LEU A 302 10.34 11.22 -2.35
N LEU A 303 9.65 10.55 -1.43
CA LEU A 303 8.62 9.55 -1.72
C LEU A 303 7.43 10.14 -2.49
N LEU A 304 6.99 11.32 -2.10
CA LEU A 304 5.85 11.98 -2.74
C LEU A 304 6.18 12.42 -4.17
N HIS A 305 7.42 12.84 -4.43
CA HIS A 305 7.88 13.35 -5.73
C HIS A 305 8.66 12.34 -6.57
N GLU A 306 8.49 11.03 -6.31
CA GLU A 306 9.05 9.99 -7.18
C GLU A 306 8.60 10.18 -8.63
N ARG A 307 9.54 10.15 -9.59
CA ARG A 307 9.26 10.36 -11.02
C ARG A 307 8.30 9.32 -11.60
N ASN A 308 8.45 8.07 -11.18
CA ASN A 308 7.54 6.97 -11.53
C ASN A 308 6.82 6.54 -10.25
N PRO A 309 5.76 7.24 -9.85
CA PRO A 309 5.14 7.01 -8.56
C PRO A 309 4.54 5.61 -8.48
N ARG A 310 4.70 4.99 -7.34
CA ARG A 310 4.05 3.72 -7.00
C ARG A 310 2.54 3.92 -6.97
N GLN A 311 1.79 2.91 -7.44
CA GLN A 311 0.33 3.06 -7.55
C GLN A 311 -0.35 3.10 -6.20
N LEU A 312 0.17 2.33 -5.22
CA LEU A 312 -0.31 2.32 -3.85
C LEU A 312 0.87 2.43 -2.87
N VAL A 313 0.75 3.36 -1.95
CA VAL A 313 1.71 3.56 -0.85
C VAL A 313 0.98 3.46 0.47
N PHE A 314 1.50 2.68 1.41
CA PHE A 314 1.01 2.58 2.78
C PHE A 314 2.07 3.16 3.73
N ILE A 315 1.72 4.17 4.50
CA ILE A 315 2.61 4.84 5.48
C ILE A 315 2.07 4.59 6.88
N GLU A 316 2.91 4.01 7.74
CA GLU A 316 2.58 3.82 9.15
C GLU A 316 3.10 4.98 9.99
N GLU A 317 2.20 5.57 10.78
CA GLU A 317 2.48 6.55 11.83
C GLU A 317 3.52 7.60 11.42
N PRO A 318 3.24 8.44 10.41
CA PRO A 318 4.17 9.45 9.95
C PRO A 318 4.57 10.45 11.04
N GLU A 319 3.74 10.61 12.07
CA GLU A 319 3.98 11.48 13.21
C GLU A 319 5.15 11.09 14.11
N ASN A 320 5.52 9.80 14.15
CA ASN A 320 6.60 9.33 15.03
C ASN A 320 7.93 10.02 14.70
N GLY A 321 8.46 10.79 15.67
CA GLY A 321 9.69 11.54 15.50
C GLY A 321 9.55 12.87 14.73
N LEU A 322 8.32 13.27 14.32
CA LEU A 322 8.04 14.58 13.76
C LEU A 322 7.45 15.51 14.82
N TYR A 323 7.88 16.77 14.76
CA TYR A 323 7.24 17.81 15.55
C TYR A 323 5.81 18.07 15.02
N HIS A 324 4.84 18.14 15.92
CA HIS A 324 3.42 18.20 15.59
C HIS A 324 3.04 19.34 14.63
N HIS A 325 3.79 20.46 14.63
CA HIS A 325 3.58 21.59 13.72
C HIS A 325 3.70 21.20 12.23
N TYR A 326 4.55 20.21 11.91
CA TYR A 326 4.73 19.77 10.51
C TYR A 326 3.67 18.79 10.03
N LEU A 327 2.85 18.25 10.93
CA LEU A 327 1.94 17.14 10.58
C LEU A 327 0.74 17.61 9.76
N ALA A 328 0.22 18.80 10.03
CA ALA A 328 -0.84 19.39 9.24
C ALA A 328 -0.39 19.65 7.79
N ASP A 329 0.77 20.27 7.64
CA ASP A 329 1.38 20.53 6.35
C ASP A 329 1.70 19.25 5.57
N LEU A 330 2.21 18.22 6.27
CA LEU A 330 2.51 16.93 5.66
C LEU A 330 1.23 16.25 5.17
N ALA A 331 0.15 16.29 5.94
CA ALA A 331 -1.14 15.73 5.54
C ALA A 331 -1.70 16.41 4.30
N GLU A 332 -1.64 17.76 4.24
CA GLU A 332 -2.05 18.50 3.06
C GLU A 332 -1.19 18.18 1.84
N GLU A 333 0.13 18.09 2.01
CA GLU A 333 1.05 17.77 0.92
C GLU A 333 0.81 16.35 0.38
N MET A 334 0.62 15.38 1.28
CA MET A 334 0.25 14.01 0.91
C MET A 334 -1.06 14.00 0.12
N ARG A 335 -2.07 14.74 0.56
CA ARG A 335 -3.37 14.83 -0.09
C ARG A 335 -3.29 15.50 -1.47
N LYS A 336 -2.53 16.59 -1.60
CA LYS A 336 -2.28 17.24 -2.89
C LYS A 336 -1.57 16.31 -3.87
N ASN A 337 -0.58 15.56 -3.39
CA ASN A 337 0.24 14.68 -4.21
C ASN A 337 -0.54 13.48 -4.79
N VAL A 338 -1.50 12.92 -4.05
CA VAL A 338 -2.34 11.85 -4.59
C VAL A 338 -3.35 12.35 -5.63
N GLY A 339 -3.64 13.65 -5.66
CA GLY A 339 -4.52 14.27 -6.66
C GLY A 339 -5.94 13.71 -6.67
N THR A 340 -6.62 13.89 -7.80
CA THR A 340 -7.98 13.40 -8.03
C THR A 340 -8.01 12.30 -9.10
N GLY A 341 -9.10 11.51 -9.12
CA GLY A 341 -9.30 10.49 -10.15
C GLY A 341 -8.46 9.23 -9.96
N PHE A 342 -7.91 8.70 -11.05
CA PHE A 342 -7.09 7.48 -11.07
C PHE A 342 -5.60 7.83 -11.08
N SER A 343 -5.11 8.25 -9.94
CA SER A 343 -3.72 8.55 -9.67
C SER A 343 -3.17 7.64 -8.57
N LYS A 344 -2.06 8.01 -7.97
CA LYS A 344 -1.48 7.35 -6.80
C LYS A 344 -2.50 7.23 -5.66
N GLN A 345 -2.53 6.10 -4.97
CA GLN A 345 -3.34 5.89 -3.78
C GLN A 345 -2.46 5.79 -2.54
N LEU A 346 -2.85 6.50 -1.49
CA LEU A 346 -2.11 6.58 -0.24
C LEU A 346 -2.98 6.09 0.92
N PHE A 347 -2.46 5.11 1.66
CA PHE A 347 -3.01 4.70 2.95
C PHE A 347 -2.08 5.20 4.05
N VAL A 348 -2.65 5.78 5.09
CA VAL A 348 -1.88 6.30 6.23
C VAL A 348 -2.53 5.84 7.52
N THR A 349 -1.75 5.25 8.43
CA THR A 349 -2.21 5.08 9.81
C THR A 349 -1.67 6.19 10.67
N THR A 350 -2.50 6.76 11.54
CA THR A 350 -2.08 7.81 12.45
C THR A 350 -2.92 7.80 13.74
N HIS A 351 -2.37 8.35 14.79
CA HIS A 351 -3.10 8.71 16.02
C HIS A 351 -3.01 10.22 16.32
N SER A 352 -2.42 10.98 15.40
CA SER A 352 -2.22 12.41 15.59
C SER A 352 -3.45 13.23 15.18
N PRO A 353 -4.06 14.00 16.10
CA PRO A 353 -5.14 14.92 15.75
C PRO A 353 -4.68 16.03 14.80
N PHE A 354 -3.41 16.45 14.87
CA PHE A 354 -2.85 17.48 13.99
C PHE A 354 -2.80 17.03 12.53
N PHE A 355 -2.56 15.74 12.29
CA PHE A 355 -2.59 15.17 10.95
C PHE A 355 -4.04 15.08 10.44
N VAL A 356 -4.95 14.56 11.27
CA VAL A 356 -6.35 14.28 10.89
C VAL A 356 -7.16 15.54 10.65
N ASN A 357 -6.96 16.59 11.46
CA ASN A 357 -7.72 17.84 11.36
C ASN A 357 -7.52 18.58 10.02
N SER A 358 -6.48 18.24 9.26
CA SER A 358 -6.21 18.79 7.93
C SER A 358 -6.88 18.00 6.80
N LEU A 359 -7.64 16.94 7.13
CA LEU A 359 -8.26 16.04 6.17
C LEU A 359 -9.79 16.12 6.20
N PRO A 360 -10.45 15.98 5.05
CA PRO A 360 -11.90 15.88 5.03
C PRO A 360 -12.35 14.52 5.61
N PRO A 361 -13.53 14.46 6.24
CA PRO A 361 -14.04 13.25 6.89
C PRO A 361 -14.17 12.04 5.96
N GLU A 362 -14.34 12.27 4.65
CA GLU A 362 -14.44 11.22 3.63
C GLU A 362 -13.13 10.44 3.45
N ASP A 363 -12.00 11.06 3.78
CA ASP A 363 -10.67 10.45 3.68
C ASP A 363 -10.28 9.69 4.96
N VAL A 364 -11.09 9.80 6.02
CA VAL A 364 -10.77 9.27 7.36
C VAL A 364 -11.64 8.05 7.70
N TRP A 365 -10.97 6.99 8.18
CA TRP A 365 -11.59 5.78 8.71
C TRP A 365 -11.18 5.58 10.16
N VAL A 366 -12.17 5.37 11.01
CA VAL A 366 -11.98 5.15 12.44
C VAL A 366 -11.97 3.66 12.73
N LEU A 367 -10.88 3.18 13.34
CA LEU A 367 -10.81 1.83 13.90
C LEU A 367 -11.09 1.89 15.40
N GLU A 368 -12.05 1.09 15.84
CA GLU A 368 -12.45 0.94 17.23
C GLU A 368 -12.41 -0.54 17.61
N LYS A 369 -12.26 -0.83 18.90
CA LYS A 369 -12.47 -2.19 19.41
C LYS A 369 -13.92 -2.41 19.75
N GLY A 370 -14.50 -3.48 19.23
CA GLY A 370 -15.79 -3.99 19.66
C GLY A 370 -15.73 -4.61 21.06
N GLU A 371 -16.88 -4.92 21.62
CA GLU A 371 -16.98 -5.59 22.92
C GLU A 371 -16.32 -6.97 22.92
N ASP A 372 -16.24 -7.62 21.77
CA ASP A 372 -15.54 -8.89 21.55
C ASP A 372 -14.01 -8.76 21.46
N GLY A 373 -13.47 -7.53 21.56
CA GLY A 373 -12.04 -7.22 21.48
C GLY A 373 -11.47 -7.16 20.05
N PHE A 374 -12.29 -7.43 19.03
CA PHE A 374 -11.86 -7.30 17.64
C PHE A 374 -12.11 -5.89 17.09
N SER A 375 -11.40 -5.58 16.01
CA SER A 375 -11.47 -4.27 15.37
C SER A 375 -12.76 -4.12 14.55
N THR A 376 -13.33 -2.93 14.57
CA THR A 376 -14.38 -2.46 13.65
C THR A 376 -13.87 -1.24 12.91
N ALA A 377 -14.37 -1.02 11.68
CA ALA A 377 -13.98 0.12 10.84
C ALA A 377 -15.20 0.89 10.39
N LYS A 378 -15.18 2.22 10.54
CA LYS A 378 -16.24 3.10 10.07
C LYS A 378 -15.64 4.38 9.48
N ARG A 379 -16.20 4.85 8.37
CA ARG A 379 -15.79 6.12 7.78
C ARG A 379 -16.21 7.28 8.68
N ALA A 380 -15.36 8.27 8.87
CA ALA A 380 -15.67 9.42 9.74
C ALA A 380 -16.90 10.20 9.26
N SER A 381 -17.06 10.36 7.94
CA SER A 381 -18.26 10.98 7.35
C SER A 381 -19.57 10.25 7.64
N ASP A 382 -19.54 8.98 8.07
CA ASP A 382 -20.75 8.19 8.39
C ASP A 382 -21.22 8.34 9.84
N TYR A 383 -20.45 9.05 10.67
CA TYR A 383 -20.90 9.38 12.02
C TYR A 383 -21.95 10.50 11.97
N LYS A 384 -23.07 10.31 12.67
CA LYS A 384 -24.22 11.26 12.68
C LYS A 384 -23.82 12.69 13.05
N PHE A 385 -22.96 12.83 14.02
CA PHE A 385 -22.46 14.13 14.49
C PHE A 385 -21.59 14.84 13.43
N VAL A 386 -20.75 14.09 12.70
CA VAL A 386 -19.92 14.66 11.61
C VAL A 386 -20.82 15.11 10.45
N LYS A 387 -21.84 14.32 10.09
CA LYS A 387 -22.82 14.71 9.07
C LYS A 387 -23.52 16.03 9.43
N ALA A 388 -23.92 16.19 10.68
CA ALA A 388 -24.59 17.40 11.15
C ALA A 388 -23.69 18.66 11.17
N LEU A 389 -22.36 18.50 11.08
CA LEU A 389 -21.42 19.63 10.99
C LEU A 389 -21.05 19.99 9.54
N THR A 390 -21.30 19.09 8.59
CA THR A 390 -20.96 19.24 7.17
C THR A 390 -22.17 19.60 6.29
N GLU A 391 -23.39 19.43 6.77
CA GLU A 391 -24.65 19.92 6.22
C GLU A 391 -24.92 21.36 6.71
#